data_42f6e33d133b68a819687d3108c2252f
#
_entry.id   42f6e33d133b68a819687d3108c2252f
#
_cell.length_a   1.000
_cell.length_b   1.000
_cell.length_c   1.000
_cell.angle_alpha   90.00
_cell.angle_beta   90.00
_cell.angle_gamma   90.00
#
_symmetry.space_group_name_H-M   'P 1'
#
loop_
_entity.id
_entity.type
_entity.pdbx_description
1 polymer ?
#
loop_
_entity_poly.entity_id
_entity_poly.type
_entity_poly.pdbx_seq_one_letter_code
_entity_poly.pdbx_strand_id
1 'polypeptide(L)'
;MLRSRVLSTAKAQCRQYTTTSTPKAVPILYDAALPTFQRDAFEPATPALLPRRTFLEMPAVKKWFLKDAKDNSTLNTTYLAKWGSTIVPLEISNDNDFTRIEQSFSFFLDSYVPGARAVRRTSESNDFFTSASNTTTPTAQVYLAQAPLADLPRALVNDVPTPEIVLKAGKGDVYDSSIWLGRAPTYTPLHRDPNPNLFVQLAGQKVVRLFNPSIGHGIFAKVQEVIGGSASATMRGEEMMAGEEKKALEAEVWDKTSSYQDDCLEVNLHAGDALFIPKGWWHSIKGIGNDMTGSVNWWFR
;
A
#
# COMPACT_ATOMS: atom_id res chain seq x y z
N MET A 1 -72.69 34.57 8.36
CA MET A 1 -71.82 33.70 9.17
C MET A 1 -71.08 32.77 8.21
N LEU A 2 -69.89 33.14 7.75
CA LEU A 2 -69.04 32.32 6.91
C LEU A 2 -67.97 31.66 7.80
N ARG A 3 -67.92 30.32 7.83
CA ARG A 3 -66.84 29.54 8.48
C ARG A 3 -65.77 29.28 7.42
N SER A 4 -64.57 29.85 7.67
CA SER A 4 -63.37 29.56 6.88
C SER A 4 -62.79 28.21 7.35
N ARG A 5 -62.59 27.29 6.41
CA ARG A 5 -61.86 26.04 6.63
C ARG A 5 -60.37 26.34 6.41
N VAL A 6 -59.58 26.12 7.44
CA VAL A 6 -58.11 26.11 7.41
C VAL A 6 -57.71 24.73 6.88
N LEU A 7 -57.08 24.67 5.70
CA LEU A 7 -56.43 23.49 5.15
C LEU A 7 -55.02 23.39 5.78
N SER A 8 -54.83 22.40 6.61
CA SER A 8 -53.50 22.01 7.13
C SER A 8 -52.77 21.19 6.07
N THR A 9 -51.74 21.78 5.45
CA THR A 9 -50.81 21.06 4.59
C THR A 9 -49.77 20.32 5.44
N ALA A 10 -49.95 19.01 5.57
CA ALA A 10 -48.95 18.13 6.13
C ALA A 10 -47.74 18.01 5.16
N LYS A 11 -46.61 18.58 5.51
CA LYS A 11 -45.33 18.34 4.83
C LYS A 11 -44.88 16.92 5.12
N ALA A 12 -44.93 16.05 4.11
CA ALA A 12 -44.32 14.74 4.13
C ALA A 12 -42.80 14.93 4.21
N GLN A 13 -42.20 14.65 5.37
CA GLN A 13 -40.75 14.57 5.55
C GLN A 13 -40.27 13.28 4.91
N CYS A 14 -39.74 13.39 3.69
CA CYS A 14 -39.04 12.28 3.03
C CYS A 14 -37.74 12.03 3.84
N ARG A 15 -37.74 10.98 4.65
CA ARG A 15 -36.50 10.46 5.24
C ARG A 15 -35.66 9.87 4.13
N GLN A 16 -34.66 10.58 3.69
CA GLN A 16 -33.58 10.01 2.87
C GLN A 16 -32.84 9.01 3.76
N TYR A 17 -33.08 7.73 3.52
CA TYR A 17 -32.20 6.68 4.02
C TYR A 17 -30.91 6.76 3.21
N THR A 18 -29.90 7.40 3.75
CA THR A 18 -28.52 7.24 3.25
C THR A 18 -28.11 5.81 3.53
N THR A 19 -28.24 4.93 2.54
CA THR A 19 -27.58 3.63 2.56
C THR A 19 -26.09 3.93 2.54
N THR A 20 -25.41 3.67 3.65
CA THR A 20 -23.94 3.71 3.68
C THR A 20 -23.47 2.54 2.81
N SER A 21 -23.03 2.90 1.63
CA SER A 21 -22.38 2.00 0.69
C SER A 21 -21.07 1.51 1.29
N THR A 22 -20.75 0.24 1.09
CA THR A 22 -19.51 -0.39 1.59
C THR A 22 -18.78 -1.09 0.45
N PRO A 23 -17.44 -1.03 0.44
CA PRO A 23 -16.65 -1.75 -0.56
C PRO A 23 -16.98 -3.23 -0.61
N LYS A 24 -16.93 -3.81 -1.81
CA LYS A 24 -17.11 -5.24 -2.03
C LYS A 24 -15.82 -5.99 -1.71
N ALA A 25 -15.92 -7.21 -1.20
CA ALA A 25 -14.75 -8.04 -0.95
C ALA A 25 -14.09 -8.48 -2.26
N VAL A 26 -12.75 -8.51 -2.29
CA VAL A 26 -12.00 -9.15 -3.38
C VAL A 26 -12.28 -10.66 -3.37
N PRO A 27 -12.58 -11.28 -4.53
CA PRO A 27 -12.80 -12.73 -4.62
C PRO A 27 -11.58 -13.52 -4.14
N ILE A 28 -11.81 -14.62 -3.44
CA ILE A 28 -10.76 -15.55 -3.00
C ILE A 28 -10.76 -16.74 -3.94
N LEU A 29 -9.60 -17.10 -4.50
CA LEU A 29 -9.45 -18.31 -5.31
C LEU A 29 -9.61 -19.55 -4.45
N TYR A 30 -10.13 -20.61 -5.06
CA TYR A 30 -10.33 -21.89 -4.38
C TYR A 30 -9.00 -22.52 -3.92
N ASP A 31 -7.97 -22.45 -4.77
CA ASP A 31 -6.60 -22.89 -4.48
C ASP A 31 -5.57 -21.94 -5.11
N ALA A 32 -4.28 -22.18 -4.84
CA ALA A 32 -3.17 -21.43 -5.40
C ALA A 32 -2.53 -22.14 -6.61
N ALA A 33 -3.21 -23.15 -7.20
CA ALA A 33 -2.70 -23.87 -8.35
C ALA A 33 -2.65 -22.97 -9.59
N LEU A 34 -1.61 -23.15 -10.40
CA LEU A 34 -1.42 -22.38 -11.63
C LEU A 34 -2.65 -22.39 -12.57
N PRO A 35 -3.31 -23.55 -12.86
CA PRO A 35 -4.49 -23.56 -13.72
C PRO A 35 -5.67 -22.76 -13.16
N THR A 36 -5.90 -22.81 -11.84
CA THR A 36 -6.95 -22.03 -11.18
C THR A 36 -6.63 -20.54 -11.27
N PHE A 37 -5.39 -20.15 -10.99
CA PHE A 37 -4.97 -18.76 -11.08
C PHE A 37 -5.09 -18.21 -12.51
N GLN A 38 -4.66 -18.98 -13.53
CA GLN A 38 -4.78 -18.58 -14.93
C GLN A 38 -6.24 -18.38 -15.33
N ARG A 39 -7.09 -19.36 -15.10
CA ARG A 39 -8.50 -19.35 -15.51
C ARG A 39 -9.33 -18.28 -14.80
N ASP A 40 -9.16 -18.15 -13.47
CA ASP A 40 -10.09 -17.38 -12.63
C ASP A 40 -9.60 -15.95 -12.30
N ALA A 41 -8.31 -15.65 -12.55
CA ALA A 41 -7.74 -14.35 -12.23
C ALA A 41 -6.93 -13.73 -13.38
N PHE A 42 -5.92 -14.45 -13.88
CA PHE A 42 -4.94 -13.89 -14.81
C PHE A 42 -5.53 -13.60 -16.20
N GLU A 43 -6.16 -14.60 -16.83
CA GLU A 43 -6.77 -14.47 -18.18
C GLU A 43 -7.96 -13.49 -18.18
N PRO A 44 -8.92 -13.55 -17.23
CA PRO A 44 -10.01 -12.57 -17.20
C PRO A 44 -9.58 -11.19 -16.68
N ALA A 45 -8.31 -11.02 -16.30
CA ALA A 45 -7.76 -9.80 -15.72
C ALA A 45 -8.60 -9.25 -14.54
N THR A 46 -8.94 -10.14 -13.60
CA THR A 46 -9.77 -9.83 -12.43
C THR A 46 -8.94 -9.91 -11.16
N PRO A 47 -9.00 -8.91 -10.25
CA PRO A 47 -8.35 -8.99 -8.96
C PRO A 47 -8.79 -10.21 -8.18
N ALA A 48 -7.83 -10.89 -7.57
CA ALA A 48 -8.11 -12.07 -6.78
C ALA A 48 -7.14 -12.20 -5.60
N LEU A 49 -7.67 -12.64 -4.47
CA LEU A 49 -6.87 -13.07 -3.34
C LEU A 49 -6.59 -14.57 -3.50
N LEU A 50 -5.35 -14.97 -3.37
CA LEU A 50 -5.03 -16.39 -3.22
C LEU A 50 -5.60 -16.90 -1.89
N PRO A 51 -5.73 -18.21 -1.69
CA PRO A 51 -6.14 -18.74 -0.39
C PRO A 51 -5.31 -18.11 0.72
N ARG A 52 -5.96 -17.77 1.82
CA ARG A 52 -5.30 -17.07 2.94
C ARG A 52 -4.05 -17.80 3.40
N ARG A 53 -2.99 -17.03 3.67
CA ARG A 53 -1.72 -17.52 4.21
C ARG A 53 -0.94 -18.44 3.26
N THR A 54 -1.21 -18.43 1.95
CA THR A 54 -0.48 -19.24 0.95
C THR A 54 1.04 -19.09 1.07
N PHE A 55 1.54 -17.88 1.42
CA PHE A 55 2.96 -17.61 1.54
C PHE A 55 3.46 -17.48 2.99
N LEU A 56 2.73 -18.02 3.96
CA LEU A 56 3.14 -17.92 5.39
C LEU A 56 4.50 -18.58 5.67
N GLU A 57 4.84 -19.61 4.89
CA GLU A 57 6.12 -20.32 5.02
C GLU A 57 7.27 -19.70 4.21
N MET A 58 7.02 -18.58 3.52
CA MET A 58 8.10 -17.85 2.83
C MET A 58 9.20 -17.47 3.83
N PRO A 59 10.48 -17.76 3.52
CA PRO A 59 11.56 -17.53 4.48
C PRO A 59 11.63 -16.09 5.02
N ALA A 60 11.32 -15.07 4.22
CA ALA A 60 11.28 -13.68 4.66
C ALA A 60 10.26 -13.47 5.79
N VAL A 61 9.07 -14.09 5.73
CA VAL A 61 8.06 -14.01 6.79
C VAL A 61 8.60 -14.53 8.12
N LYS A 62 9.40 -15.60 8.07
CA LYS A 62 9.93 -16.27 9.27
C LYS A 62 11.21 -15.63 9.79
N LYS A 63 12.05 -15.07 8.92
CA LYS A 63 13.39 -14.61 9.28
C LYS A 63 13.50 -13.11 9.50
N TRP A 64 12.74 -12.29 8.73
CA TRP A 64 12.89 -10.85 8.75
C TRP A 64 12.10 -10.17 9.85
N PHE A 65 11.10 -10.87 10.39
CA PHE A 65 10.21 -10.34 11.40
C PHE A 65 10.17 -11.22 12.65
N LEU A 66 9.98 -10.57 13.78
CA LEU A 66 9.72 -11.18 15.07
C LEU A 66 8.37 -10.70 15.59
N LYS A 67 7.81 -11.44 16.54
CA LYS A 67 6.65 -11.01 17.29
C LYS A 67 7.08 -10.51 18.67
N ASP A 68 6.58 -9.36 19.08
CA ASP A 68 6.75 -8.88 20.44
C ASP A 68 5.75 -9.56 21.41
N ALA A 69 5.83 -9.22 22.69
CA ALA A 69 4.95 -9.79 23.73
C ALA A 69 3.44 -9.46 23.52
N LYS A 70 3.13 -8.51 22.64
CA LYS A 70 1.75 -8.12 22.28
C LYS A 70 1.33 -8.65 20.91
N ASP A 71 2.11 -9.58 20.34
CA ASP A 71 1.95 -10.14 19.00
C ASP A 71 2.12 -9.12 17.86
N ASN A 72 2.70 -7.94 18.14
CA ASN A 72 3.02 -6.99 17.08
C ASN A 72 4.25 -7.43 16.30
N SER A 73 4.25 -7.17 15.00
CA SER A 73 5.41 -7.45 14.14
C SER A 73 6.50 -6.40 14.35
N THR A 74 7.73 -6.85 14.53
CA THR A 74 8.94 -6.03 14.62
C THR A 74 10.01 -6.57 13.68
N LEU A 75 11.02 -5.76 13.32
CA LEU A 75 12.13 -6.23 12.49
C LEU A 75 13.05 -7.15 13.30
N ASN A 76 13.48 -8.25 12.68
CA ASN A 76 14.57 -9.07 13.19
C ASN A 76 15.91 -8.40 12.88
N THR A 77 16.26 -7.37 13.63
CA THR A 77 17.49 -6.59 13.41
C THR A 77 18.74 -7.45 13.55
N THR A 78 18.74 -8.48 14.41
CA THR A 78 19.86 -9.42 14.54
C THR A 78 20.13 -10.16 13.22
N TYR A 79 19.09 -10.52 12.49
CA TYR A 79 19.24 -11.17 11.19
C TYR A 79 19.60 -10.16 10.11
N LEU A 80 18.87 -9.07 10.01
CA LEU A 80 18.94 -8.09 8.91
C LEU A 80 20.22 -7.23 8.95
N ALA A 81 20.76 -6.94 10.14
CA ALA A 81 21.97 -6.11 10.30
C ALA A 81 23.23 -6.72 9.64
N LYS A 82 23.22 -8.02 9.33
CA LYS A 82 24.30 -8.67 8.58
C LYS A 82 24.55 -8.02 7.21
N TRP A 83 23.56 -7.36 6.67
CA TRP A 83 23.62 -6.67 5.37
C TRP A 83 23.43 -5.15 5.50
N GLY A 84 23.75 -4.60 6.66
CA GLY A 84 23.57 -3.20 6.98
C GLY A 84 24.26 -2.22 6.03
N SER A 85 25.34 -2.63 5.35
CA SER A 85 26.07 -1.80 4.36
C SER A 85 25.41 -1.73 2.99
N THR A 86 24.37 -2.53 2.72
CA THR A 86 23.62 -2.49 1.45
C THR A 86 22.96 -1.12 1.30
N ILE A 87 23.13 -0.48 0.15
CA ILE A 87 22.43 0.77 -0.16
C ILE A 87 21.02 0.44 -0.62
N VAL A 88 20.04 1.14 -0.06
CA VAL A 88 18.61 0.93 -0.34
C VAL A 88 17.89 2.27 -0.49
N PRO A 89 16.83 2.32 -1.33
CA PRO A 89 16.01 3.51 -1.47
C PRO A 89 15.11 3.68 -0.22
N LEU A 90 15.13 4.86 0.34
CA LEU A 90 14.32 5.23 1.50
C LEU A 90 13.47 6.45 1.18
N GLU A 91 12.21 6.39 1.58
CA GLU A 91 11.32 7.54 1.65
C GLU A 91 11.32 8.08 3.08
N ILE A 92 11.57 9.37 3.20
CA ILE A 92 11.52 10.10 4.47
C ILE A 92 10.36 11.08 4.35
N SER A 93 9.37 10.94 5.19
CA SER A 93 8.18 11.79 5.17
C SER A 93 7.83 12.32 6.54
N ASN A 94 7.27 13.52 6.56
CA ASN A 94 6.54 14.10 7.68
C ASN A 94 5.23 14.71 7.13
N ASP A 95 4.49 15.44 7.96
CA ASP A 95 3.19 15.99 7.56
C ASP A 95 3.23 16.90 6.33
N ASN A 96 4.38 17.54 6.04
CA ASN A 96 4.51 18.58 5.03
C ASN A 96 5.62 18.33 4.01
N ASP A 97 6.46 17.32 4.22
CA ASP A 97 7.66 17.11 3.40
C ASP A 97 7.81 15.62 3.04
N PHE A 98 8.28 15.37 1.82
CA PHE A 98 8.57 14.06 1.29
C PHE A 98 9.89 14.11 0.53
N THR A 99 10.78 13.18 0.83
CA THR A 99 12.09 13.09 0.14
C THR A 99 12.46 11.63 -0.03
N ARG A 100 12.98 11.28 -1.20
CA ARG A 100 13.56 9.97 -1.48
C ARG A 100 15.08 10.09 -1.48
N ILE A 101 15.75 9.17 -0.79
CA ILE A 101 17.21 9.12 -0.65
C ILE A 101 17.73 7.70 -0.81
N GLU A 102 18.99 7.57 -1.19
CA GLU A 102 19.71 6.30 -1.13
C GLU A 102 20.55 6.29 0.15
N GLN A 103 20.36 5.28 1.01
CA GLN A 103 21.08 5.18 2.27
C GLN A 103 21.37 3.71 2.62
N SER A 104 22.29 3.52 3.58
CA SER A 104 22.60 2.17 4.07
C SER A 104 21.38 1.51 4.73
N PHE A 105 21.25 0.22 4.56
CA PHE A 105 20.19 -0.55 5.22
C PHE A 105 20.27 -0.46 6.75
N SER A 106 21.48 -0.30 7.31
CA SER A 106 21.67 -0.03 8.75
C SER A 106 20.97 1.27 9.18
N PHE A 107 21.04 2.35 8.38
CA PHE A 107 20.31 3.58 8.67
C PHE A 107 18.80 3.33 8.82
N PHE A 108 18.22 2.54 7.92
CA PHE A 108 16.82 2.12 8.02
C PHE A 108 16.55 1.32 9.29
N LEU A 109 17.37 0.28 9.57
CA LEU A 109 17.19 -0.55 10.75
C LEU A 109 17.30 0.25 12.05
N ASP A 110 18.28 1.15 12.14
CA ASP A 110 18.52 2.00 13.30
C ASP A 110 17.35 2.95 13.59
N SER A 111 16.61 3.36 12.56
CA SER A 111 15.42 4.21 12.73
C SER A 111 14.27 3.53 13.48
N TYR A 112 14.30 2.19 13.61
CA TYR A 112 13.26 1.39 14.26
C TYR A 112 13.70 0.73 15.58
N VAL A 113 14.94 0.92 16.00
CA VAL A 113 15.39 0.41 17.31
C VAL A 113 14.72 1.22 18.41
N PRO A 114 14.18 0.60 19.50
CA PRO A 114 13.64 1.33 20.65
C PRO A 114 14.70 2.30 21.22
N GLY A 115 14.35 3.57 21.37
CA GLY A 115 15.28 4.63 21.75
C GLY A 115 16.08 5.20 20.57
N ALA A 116 15.73 4.82 19.35
CA ALA A 116 16.37 5.33 18.14
C ALA A 116 16.38 6.86 18.08
N ARG A 117 17.44 7.36 17.51
CA ARG A 117 17.62 8.80 17.25
C ARG A 117 16.60 9.26 16.22
N ALA A 118 15.97 10.41 16.48
CA ALA A 118 15.07 11.00 15.49
C ALA A 118 15.85 11.31 14.20
N VAL A 119 15.28 10.89 13.06
CA VAL A 119 15.84 11.28 11.75
C VAL A 119 15.54 12.76 11.51
N ARG A 120 16.55 13.54 11.23
CA ARG A 120 16.46 14.99 11.02
C ARG A 120 17.18 15.41 9.75
N ARG A 121 16.63 16.42 9.09
CA ARG A 121 17.28 17.13 8.00
C ARG A 121 18.21 18.19 8.58
N THR A 122 19.43 18.33 8.05
CA THR A 122 20.31 19.45 8.40
C THR A 122 19.80 20.74 7.76
N SER A 123 19.89 21.86 8.47
CA SER A 123 19.47 23.17 7.94
C SER A 123 20.37 23.69 6.80
N GLU A 124 21.55 23.10 6.63
CA GLU A 124 22.58 23.61 5.70
C GLU A 124 22.88 22.69 4.51
N SER A 125 22.44 21.43 4.59
CA SER A 125 22.57 20.45 3.50
C SER A 125 21.33 19.56 3.43
N ASN A 126 21.09 18.92 2.28
CA ASN A 126 20.00 17.94 2.12
C ASN A 126 20.32 16.60 2.82
N ASP A 127 21.29 16.57 3.71
CA ASP A 127 21.71 15.37 4.40
C ASP A 127 20.82 15.05 5.59
N PHE A 128 20.52 13.78 5.79
CA PHE A 128 19.77 13.26 6.91
C PHE A 128 20.71 12.57 7.90
N PHE A 129 20.51 12.81 9.17
CA PHE A 129 21.24 12.15 10.24
C PHE A 129 20.33 11.70 11.38
N THR A 130 20.78 10.72 12.15
CA THR A 130 20.09 10.27 13.36
C THR A 130 20.64 11.04 14.58
N SER A 131 19.78 11.75 15.30
CA SER A 131 20.15 12.51 16.50
C SER A 131 19.37 12.09 17.73
N ALA A 132 20.03 11.94 18.87
CA ALA A 132 19.34 11.82 20.15
C ALA A 132 18.81 13.19 20.56
N SER A 133 17.52 13.38 20.69
CA SER A 133 16.96 14.63 21.20
C SER A 133 15.69 14.48 22.00
N ASN A 134 15.63 15.30 23.06
CA ASN A 134 14.49 15.46 23.96
C ASN A 134 13.49 16.54 23.47
N THR A 135 13.46 16.87 22.18
CA THR A 135 12.60 17.91 21.65
C THR A 135 11.38 17.31 20.92
N THR A 136 10.22 17.90 21.11
CA THR A 136 8.90 17.55 20.57
C THR A 136 8.73 17.82 19.06
N THR A 137 9.79 17.78 18.25
CA THR A 137 9.66 17.87 16.80
C THR A 137 9.12 16.56 16.22
N PRO A 138 8.20 16.60 15.25
CA PRO A 138 7.68 15.40 14.61
C PRO A 138 8.81 14.53 14.09
N THR A 139 8.84 13.28 14.50
CA THR A 139 9.83 12.31 14.02
C THR A 139 9.46 11.95 12.59
N ALA A 140 10.36 12.21 11.64
CA ALA A 140 10.14 11.81 10.26
C ALA A 140 9.97 10.29 10.18
N GLN A 141 8.99 9.84 9.41
CA GLN A 141 8.78 8.43 9.12
C GLN A 141 9.77 8.00 8.04
N VAL A 142 10.50 6.93 8.30
CA VAL A 142 11.39 6.30 7.32
C VAL A 142 10.71 5.07 6.75
N TYR A 143 10.66 4.96 5.43
CA TYR A 143 10.01 3.85 4.75
C TYR A 143 10.95 3.34 3.65
N LEU A 144 11.31 2.07 3.70
CA LEU A 144 12.04 1.42 2.62
C LEU A 144 11.02 1.11 1.52
N ALA A 145 11.09 1.87 0.44
CA ALA A 145 10.09 1.87 -0.61
C ALA A 145 10.69 1.44 -1.95
N GLN A 146 10.03 0.49 -2.57
CA GLN A 146 10.36 0.02 -3.92
C GLN A 146 11.86 -0.36 -4.06
N ALA A 147 12.41 -1.06 -3.04
CA ALA A 147 13.77 -1.56 -3.13
C ALA A 147 13.81 -2.80 -4.05
N PRO A 148 14.49 -2.72 -5.23
CA PRO A 148 14.52 -3.83 -6.16
C PRO A 148 15.15 -5.07 -5.52
N LEU A 149 14.52 -6.23 -5.66
CA LEU A 149 15.09 -7.48 -5.13
C LEU A 149 16.45 -7.80 -5.76
N ALA A 150 16.65 -7.42 -7.02
CA ALA A 150 17.91 -7.64 -7.73
C ALA A 150 19.12 -6.93 -7.10
N ASP A 151 18.88 -5.82 -6.39
CA ASP A 151 19.93 -5.01 -5.76
C ASP A 151 20.25 -5.47 -4.33
N LEU A 152 19.47 -6.41 -3.80
CA LEU A 152 19.68 -6.93 -2.46
C LEU A 152 20.72 -8.05 -2.43
N PRO A 153 21.40 -8.24 -1.29
CA PRO A 153 22.28 -9.40 -1.05
C PRO A 153 21.56 -10.72 -1.33
N ARG A 154 22.24 -11.63 -2.02
CA ARG A 154 21.69 -12.92 -2.46
C ARG A 154 20.95 -13.70 -1.36
N ALA A 155 21.42 -13.59 -0.13
CA ALA A 155 20.77 -14.24 1.01
C ALA A 155 19.36 -13.69 1.26
N LEU A 156 19.15 -12.38 1.13
CA LEU A 156 17.83 -11.74 1.26
C LEU A 156 16.95 -12.08 0.05
N VAL A 157 17.53 -12.10 -1.16
CA VAL A 157 16.81 -12.54 -2.37
C VAL A 157 16.32 -13.98 -2.22
N ASN A 158 17.15 -14.88 -1.68
CA ASN A 158 16.77 -16.28 -1.45
C ASN A 158 15.67 -16.43 -0.38
N ASP A 159 15.50 -15.45 0.50
CA ASP A 159 14.41 -15.45 1.48
C ASP A 159 13.05 -15.06 0.85
N VAL A 160 13.07 -14.55 -0.38
CA VAL A 160 11.90 -14.10 -1.14
C VAL A 160 11.86 -14.79 -2.51
N PRO A 161 11.70 -16.13 -2.56
CA PRO A 161 11.69 -16.86 -3.82
C PRO A 161 10.50 -16.43 -4.68
N THR A 162 10.76 -16.23 -5.98
CA THR A 162 9.71 -15.86 -6.94
C THR A 162 8.67 -16.99 -7.05
N PRO A 163 7.37 -16.70 -6.83
CA PRO A 163 6.32 -17.70 -6.89
C PRO A 163 6.16 -18.34 -8.28
N GLU A 164 5.80 -19.63 -8.31
CA GLU A 164 5.60 -20.36 -9.57
C GLU A 164 4.56 -19.69 -10.48
N ILE A 165 3.48 -19.17 -9.92
CA ILE A 165 2.43 -18.46 -10.68
C ILE A 165 2.97 -17.21 -11.38
N VAL A 166 3.96 -16.51 -10.80
CA VAL A 166 4.63 -15.37 -11.44
C VAL A 166 5.47 -15.82 -12.62
N LEU A 167 6.16 -16.96 -12.47
CA LEU A 167 7.04 -17.49 -13.52
C LEU A 167 6.30 -18.16 -14.68
N LYS A 168 5.06 -18.65 -14.45
CA LYS A 168 4.38 -19.54 -15.41
C LYS A 168 2.99 -19.08 -15.86
N ALA A 169 2.36 -18.11 -15.21
CA ALA A 169 0.99 -17.70 -15.56
C ALA A 169 0.91 -17.01 -16.92
N GLY A 170 1.90 -16.20 -17.24
CA GLY A 170 2.00 -15.48 -18.51
C GLY A 170 3.14 -16.01 -19.38
N LYS A 171 3.96 -15.08 -19.90
CA LYS A 171 5.10 -15.39 -20.78
C LYS A 171 6.36 -15.79 -20.02
N GLY A 172 6.35 -15.74 -18.69
CA GLY A 172 7.53 -16.02 -17.87
C GLY A 172 8.45 -14.80 -17.66
N ASP A 173 8.07 -13.63 -18.17
CA ASP A 173 8.83 -12.40 -17.98
C ASP A 173 8.50 -11.78 -16.63
N VAL A 174 9.44 -11.74 -15.71
CA VAL A 174 9.40 -10.90 -14.50
C VAL A 174 10.02 -9.56 -14.87
N TYR A 175 9.18 -8.54 -14.97
CA TYR A 175 9.60 -7.19 -15.34
C TYR A 175 10.40 -6.54 -14.22
N ASP A 176 9.89 -6.63 -12.98
CA ASP A 176 10.52 -6.10 -11.79
C ASP A 176 9.99 -6.81 -10.54
N SER A 177 10.75 -6.71 -9.46
CA SER A 177 10.32 -7.18 -8.14
C SER A 177 10.92 -6.29 -7.06
N SER A 178 10.10 -5.86 -6.10
CA SER A 178 10.52 -4.91 -5.08
C SER A 178 9.98 -5.25 -3.71
N ILE A 179 10.74 -4.90 -2.67
CA ILE A 179 10.30 -4.99 -1.28
C ILE A 179 9.92 -3.60 -0.74
N TRP A 180 9.05 -3.64 0.26
CA TRP A 180 8.51 -2.47 0.94
C TRP A 180 8.48 -2.77 2.43
N LEU A 181 9.21 -1.99 3.24
CA LEU A 181 9.29 -2.18 4.69
C LEU A 181 9.09 -0.84 5.41
N GLY A 182 8.33 -0.84 6.49
CA GLY A 182 8.18 0.32 7.35
C GLY A 182 7.16 0.12 8.45
N ARG A 183 7.01 1.09 9.32
CA ARG A 183 6.02 1.05 10.39
C ARG A 183 4.72 1.66 9.90
N ALA A 184 3.60 0.99 10.19
CA ALA A 184 2.29 1.58 9.99
C ALA A 184 2.05 2.78 10.94
N PRO A 185 1.21 3.76 10.54
CA PRO A 185 0.46 3.81 9.29
C PRO A 185 1.32 4.18 8.09
N THR A 186 1.03 3.57 6.93
CA THR A 186 1.64 3.93 5.64
C THR A 186 0.54 4.20 4.63
N TYR A 187 0.83 5.00 3.60
CA TYR A 187 -0.15 5.33 2.58
C TYR A 187 0.49 5.44 1.20
N THR A 188 -0.02 4.64 0.25
CA THR A 188 0.26 4.77 -1.18
C THR A 188 -1.02 5.27 -1.86
N PRO A 189 -0.99 6.46 -2.50
CA PRO A 189 -2.13 7.04 -3.20
C PRO A 189 -2.65 6.16 -4.35
N LEU A 190 -3.81 6.52 -4.89
CA LEU A 190 -4.42 5.82 -6.02
C LEU A 190 -3.52 5.92 -7.26
N HIS A 191 -3.11 4.77 -7.76
CA HIS A 191 -2.28 4.63 -8.97
C HIS A 191 -2.61 3.33 -9.68
N ARG A 192 -1.98 3.09 -10.83
CA ARG A 192 -2.09 1.84 -11.60
C ARG A 192 -0.73 1.39 -12.09
N ASP A 193 -0.55 0.09 -12.12
CA ASP A 193 0.67 -0.53 -12.64
C ASP A 193 0.56 -0.80 -14.16
N PRO A 194 1.68 -0.68 -14.90
CA PRO A 194 1.72 -1.00 -16.32
C PRO A 194 1.72 -2.51 -16.61
N ASN A 195 2.03 -3.35 -15.62
CA ASN A 195 2.06 -4.81 -15.69
C ASN A 195 1.18 -5.42 -14.60
N PRO A 196 0.71 -6.68 -14.78
CA PRO A 196 0.12 -7.44 -13.68
C PRO A 196 1.07 -7.53 -12.49
N ASN A 197 0.52 -7.51 -11.29
CA ASN A 197 1.26 -7.46 -10.03
C ASN A 197 0.77 -8.57 -9.09
N LEU A 198 1.69 -9.41 -8.61
CA LEU A 198 1.43 -10.26 -7.46
C LEU A 198 2.02 -9.58 -6.23
N PHE A 199 1.15 -9.13 -5.33
CA PHE A 199 1.47 -8.50 -4.07
C PHE A 199 1.40 -9.52 -2.94
N VAL A 200 2.49 -9.74 -2.19
CA VAL A 200 2.53 -10.65 -1.03
C VAL A 200 2.83 -9.87 0.23
N GLN A 201 1.96 -9.97 1.23
CA GLN A 201 2.17 -9.38 2.54
C GLN A 201 3.09 -10.27 3.39
N LEU A 202 4.20 -9.72 3.87
CA LEU A 202 5.20 -10.44 4.67
C LEU A 202 4.99 -10.28 6.18
N ALA A 203 4.55 -9.09 6.61
CA ALA A 203 4.33 -8.79 8.04
C ALA A 203 3.37 -7.62 8.21
N GLY A 204 2.75 -7.50 9.39
CA GLY A 204 1.76 -6.46 9.69
C GLY A 204 0.51 -6.60 8.85
N GLN A 205 -0.21 -5.50 8.68
CA GLN A 205 -1.48 -5.48 7.96
C GLN A 205 -1.51 -4.33 6.95
N LYS A 206 -2.08 -4.60 5.76
CA LYS A 206 -2.39 -3.58 4.76
C LYS A 206 -3.80 -3.75 4.25
N VAL A 207 -4.52 -2.65 4.09
CA VAL A 207 -5.80 -2.60 3.37
C VAL A 207 -5.52 -2.10 1.97
N VAL A 208 -6.04 -2.81 0.98
CA VAL A 208 -5.95 -2.44 -0.43
C VAL A 208 -7.34 -2.18 -0.98
N ARG A 209 -7.53 -1.00 -1.58
CA ARG A 209 -8.72 -0.65 -2.35
C ARG A 209 -8.40 -0.67 -3.83
N LEU A 210 -9.28 -1.31 -4.61
CA LEU A 210 -9.08 -1.50 -6.04
C LEU A 210 -10.31 -1.01 -6.80
N PHE A 211 -10.04 -0.40 -7.95
CA PHE A 211 -11.07 0.09 -8.87
C PHE A 211 -10.74 -0.41 -10.28
N ASN A 212 -11.76 -0.76 -11.03
CA ASN A 212 -11.57 -1.13 -12.43
C ASN A 212 -10.97 0.06 -13.22
N PRO A 213 -10.36 -0.18 -14.40
CA PRO A 213 -9.66 0.86 -15.14
C PRO A 213 -10.48 2.11 -15.44
N SER A 214 -11.78 1.98 -15.74
CA SER A 214 -12.64 3.13 -16.09
C SER A 214 -12.98 3.96 -14.86
N ILE A 215 -13.35 3.33 -13.75
CA ILE A 215 -13.69 4.02 -12.50
C ILE A 215 -12.46 4.72 -11.92
N GLY A 216 -11.34 4.01 -11.82
CA GLY A 216 -10.11 4.59 -11.27
C GLY A 216 -9.60 5.76 -12.10
N HIS A 217 -9.73 5.69 -13.44
CA HIS A 217 -9.45 6.84 -14.32
C HIS A 217 -10.39 8.02 -14.05
N GLY A 218 -11.68 7.74 -13.84
CA GLY A 218 -12.67 8.76 -13.49
C GLY A 218 -12.37 9.46 -12.17
N ILE A 219 -11.97 8.70 -11.13
CA ILE A 219 -11.55 9.26 -9.84
C ILE A 219 -10.34 10.19 -10.04
N PHE A 220 -9.31 9.70 -10.75
CA PHE A 220 -8.11 10.48 -11.02
C PHE A 220 -8.41 11.76 -11.78
N ALA A 221 -9.19 11.69 -12.88
CA ALA A 221 -9.57 12.83 -13.69
C ALA A 221 -10.35 13.88 -12.87
N LYS A 222 -11.31 13.44 -12.05
CA LYS A 222 -12.06 14.33 -11.15
C LYS A 222 -11.13 15.06 -10.18
N VAL A 223 -10.18 14.36 -9.58
CA VAL A 223 -9.21 14.98 -8.67
C VAL A 223 -8.36 16.00 -9.40
N GLN A 224 -7.85 15.69 -10.62
CA GLN A 224 -7.06 16.64 -11.42
C GLN A 224 -7.88 17.89 -11.75
N GLU A 225 -9.16 17.75 -12.08
CA GLU A 225 -10.06 18.88 -12.35
C GLU A 225 -10.22 19.77 -11.10
N VAL A 226 -10.47 19.16 -9.93
CA VAL A 226 -10.68 19.89 -8.67
C VAL A 226 -9.45 20.68 -8.23
N ILE A 227 -8.25 20.09 -8.39
CA ILE A 227 -6.99 20.75 -7.98
C ILE A 227 -6.41 21.67 -9.07
N GLY A 228 -7.06 21.77 -10.24
CA GLY A 228 -6.53 22.53 -11.40
C GLY A 228 -5.25 21.90 -11.98
N GLY A 229 -5.06 20.60 -11.77
CA GLY A 229 -3.88 19.85 -12.22
C GLY A 229 -4.00 19.37 -13.66
N SER A 230 -2.86 18.97 -14.24
CA SER A 230 -2.77 18.38 -15.57
C SER A 230 -1.86 17.15 -15.60
N ALA A 231 -1.71 16.48 -14.46
CA ALA A 231 -0.80 15.34 -14.34
C ALA A 231 -1.28 14.15 -15.20
N SER A 232 -0.32 13.41 -15.76
CA SER A 232 -0.59 12.19 -16.49
C SER A 232 -0.99 11.05 -15.52
N ALA A 233 -1.98 10.27 -15.91
CA ALA A 233 -2.36 9.05 -15.17
C ALA A 233 -1.37 7.89 -15.37
N THR A 234 -0.32 8.09 -16.14
CA THR A 234 0.63 7.04 -16.54
C THR A 234 1.95 7.21 -15.80
N MET A 235 2.47 6.14 -15.22
CA MET A 235 3.78 6.10 -14.53
C MET A 235 3.92 7.21 -13.48
N ARG A 236 3.10 7.13 -12.44
CA ARG A 236 3.17 8.05 -11.30
C ARG A 236 4.32 7.68 -10.36
N GLY A 237 5.00 8.69 -9.82
CA GLY A 237 6.16 8.56 -8.96
C GLY A 237 6.07 9.42 -7.70
N GLU A 238 7.17 10.05 -7.34
CA GLU A 238 7.29 10.84 -6.10
C GLU A 238 6.31 12.02 -6.02
N GLU A 239 5.93 12.58 -7.16
CA GLU A 239 5.03 13.74 -7.26
C GLU A 239 3.63 13.46 -6.68
N MET A 240 3.20 12.19 -6.65
CA MET A 240 1.91 11.83 -6.04
C MET A 240 1.98 11.61 -4.53
N MET A 241 3.19 11.58 -3.95
CA MET A 241 3.40 11.22 -2.55
C MET A 241 3.25 12.41 -1.58
N ALA A 242 3.02 13.62 -2.09
CA ALA A 242 2.83 14.82 -1.28
C ALA A 242 1.80 15.77 -1.91
N GLY A 243 1.43 16.83 -1.18
CA GLY A 243 0.63 17.94 -1.69
C GLY A 243 -0.88 17.67 -1.78
N GLU A 244 -1.56 18.51 -2.54
CA GLU A 244 -3.03 18.53 -2.63
C GLU A 244 -3.58 17.31 -3.38
N GLU A 245 -2.84 16.79 -4.37
CA GLU A 245 -3.26 15.59 -5.11
C GLU A 245 -3.37 14.38 -4.17
N LYS A 246 -2.36 14.15 -3.34
CA LYS A 246 -2.38 13.06 -2.35
C LYS A 246 -3.59 13.14 -1.44
N LYS A 247 -3.89 14.32 -0.91
CA LYS A 247 -5.02 14.56 0.01
C LYS A 247 -6.36 14.35 -0.70
N ALA A 248 -6.51 14.88 -1.91
CA ALA A 248 -7.72 14.75 -2.69
C ALA A 248 -7.98 13.29 -3.12
N LEU A 249 -6.95 12.56 -3.57
CA LEU A 249 -7.04 11.13 -3.86
C LEU A 249 -7.38 10.33 -2.62
N GLU A 250 -6.81 10.68 -1.46
CA GLU A 250 -7.14 10.02 -0.20
C GLU A 250 -8.62 10.20 0.16
N ALA A 251 -9.14 11.42 0.06
CA ALA A 251 -10.55 11.71 0.33
C ALA A 251 -11.46 10.93 -0.63
N GLU A 252 -11.23 10.98 -1.94
CA GLU A 252 -12.07 10.29 -2.92
C GLU A 252 -12.05 8.77 -2.77
N VAL A 253 -10.92 8.20 -2.37
CA VAL A 253 -10.76 6.74 -2.26
C VAL A 253 -11.19 6.22 -0.89
N TRP A 254 -10.87 6.93 0.21
CA TRP A 254 -10.95 6.38 1.57
C TRP A 254 -12.07 6.97 2.42
N ASP A 255 -12.68 8.10 2.04
CA ASP A 255 -13.83 8.65 2.76
C ASP A 255 -15.05 7.72 2.60
N LYS A 256 -15.70 7.40 3.71
CA LYS A 256 -16.90 6.56 3.73
C LYS A 256 -18.11 7.20 3.00
N THR A 257 -18.06 8.50 2.80
CA THR A 257 -19.11 9.25 2.08
C THR A 257 -18.84 9.38 0.59
N SER A 258 -17.69 8.89 0.11
CA SER A 258 -17.37 8.90 -1.31
C SER A 258 -18.38 8.12 -2.15
N SER A 259 -18.74 8.68 -3.29
CA SER A 259 -19.67 8.06 -4.26
C SER A 259 -19.11 6.79 -4.92
N TYR A 260 -17.84 6.49 -4.74
CA TYR A 260 -17.16 5.35 -5.37
C TYR A 260 -17.11 4.09 -4.49
N GLN A 261 -17.76 4.10 -3.32
CA GLN A 261 -17.72 2.95 -2.39
C GLN A 261 -18.33 1.68 -3.01
N ASP A 262 -19.40 1.78 -3.80
CA ASP A 262 -20.06 0.64 -4.48
C ASP A 262 -19.23 0.02 -5.60
N ASP A 263 -18.31 0.81 -6.18
CA ASP A 263 -17.42 0.40 -7.27
C ASP A 263 -16.06 -0.09 -6.77
N CYS A 264 -15.85 0.00 -5.45
CA CYS A 264 -14.61 -0.37 -4.78
C CYS A 264 -14.60 -1.85 -4.42
N LEU A 265 -13.48 -2.52 -4.75
CA LEU A 265 -13.11 -3.78 -4.10
C LEU A 265 -12.14 -3.49 -2.96
N GLU A 266 -12.34 -4.12 -1.81
CA GLU A 266 -11.45 -3.94 -0.67
C GLU A 266 -10.98 -5.29 -0.12
N VAL A 267 -9.72 -5.35 0.30
CA VAL A 267 -9.16 -6.51 0.98
C VAL A 267 -8.22 -6.08 2.09
N ASN A 268 -8.32 -6.73 3.24
CA ASN A 268 -7.35 -6.66 4.31
C ASN A 268 -6.36 -7.82 4.17
N LEU A 269 -5.07 -7.49 4.02
CA LEU A 269 -3.97 -8.44 3.85
C LEU A 269 -3.19 -8.59 5.15
N HIS A 270 -2.96 -9.84 5.54
CA HIS A 270 -2.16 -10.24 6.67
C HIS A 270 -0.93 -11.02 6.20
N ALA A 271 0.03 -11.24 7.10
CA ALA A 271 1.25 -12.00 6.77
C ALA A 271 0.94 -13.34 6.09
N GLY A 272 1.56 -13.58 4.95
CA GLY A 272 1.36 -14.75 4.09
C GLY A 272 0.22 -14.63 3.07
N ASP A 273 -0.60 -13.60 3.12
CA ASP A 273 -1.63 -13.36 2.11
C ASP A 273 -1.02 -12.81 0.80
N ALA A 274 -1.64 -13.16 -0.32
CA ALA A 274 -1.23 -12.69 -1.64
C ALA A 274 -2.42 -12.19 -2.46
N LEU A 275 -2.28 -11.00 -3.02
CA LEU A 275 -3.26 -10.33 -3.86
C LEU A 275 -2.73 -10.23 -5.30
N PHE A 276 -3.50 -10.70 -6.25
CA PHE A 276 -3.28 -10.43 -7.66
C PHE A 276 -3.98 -9.13 -8.06
N ILE A 277 -3.21 -8.19 -8.62
CA ILE A 277 -3.67 -6.93 -9.17
C ILE A 277 -3.42 -6.97 -10.68
N PRO A 278 -4.47 -7.06 -11.52
CA PRO A 278 -4.28 -7.10 -12.96
C PRO A 278 -3.75 -5.79 -13.53
N LYS A 279 -3.12 -5.86 -14.68
CA LYS A 279 -2.65 -4.68 -15.42
C LYS A 279 -3.74 -3.61 -15.54
N GLY A 280 -3.39 -2.37 -15.21
CA GLY A 280 -4.26 -1.21 -15.39
C GLY A 280 -5.35 -1.04 -14.33
N TRP A 281 -5.51 -1.98 -13.39
CA TRP A 281 -6.36 -1.78 -12.23
C TRP A 281 -5.77 -0.72 -11.32
N TRP A 282 -6.60 0.24 -10.96
CA TRP A 282 -6.22 1.28 -10.03
C TRP A 282 -6.29 0.75 -8.60
N HIS A 283 -5.30 1.10 -7.80
CA HIS A 283 -5.28 0.66 -6.41
C HIS A 283 -4.63 1.69 -5.50
N SER A 284 -5.07 1.69 -4.26
CA SER A 284 -4.51 2.47 -3.17
C SER A 284 -4.32 1.58 -1.95
N ILE A 285 -3.24 1.80 -1.19
CA ILE A 285 -2.83 0.91 -0.13
C ILE A 285 -2.59 1.70 1.15
N LYS A 286 -3.18 1.24 2.26
CA LYS A 286 -2.87 1.73 3.61
C LYS A 286 -2.28 0.62 4.46
N GLY A 287 -1.11 0.85 5.05
CA GLY A 287 -0.65 0.06 6.20
C GLY A 287 -1.40 0.52 7.44
N ILE A 288 -1.97 -0.41 8.18
CA ILE A 288 -2.79 -0.14 9.36
C ILE A 288 -2.17 -0.71 10.63
N GLY A 289 -2.58 -0.14 11.78
CA GLY A 289 -2.00 -0.50 13.08
C GLY A 289 -0.77 0.33 13.42
N ASN A 290 0.09 -0.20 14.28
CA ASN A 290 1.35 0.42 14.73
C ASN A 290 2.55 -0.52 14.54
N ASP A 291 2.33 -1.63 13.84
CA ASP A 291 3.30 -2.69 13.62
C ASP A 291 4.27 -2.35 12.49
N MET A 292 5.38 -3.09 12.45
CA MET A 292 6.14 -3.19 11.20
C MET A 292 5.29 -3.88 10.14
N THR A 293 5.19 -3.25 8.99
CA THR A 293 4.56 -3.84 7.80
C THR A 293 5.60 -4.09 6.74
N GLY A 294 5.51 -5.25 6.09
CA GLY A 294 6.39 -5.62 5.00
C GLY A 294 5.61 -6.30 3.89
N SER A 295 5.99 -6.01 2.65
CA SER A 295 5.43 -6.66 1.48
C SER A 295 6.46 -6.79 0.37
N VAL A 296 6.18 -7.69 -0.57
CA VAL A 296 6.94 -7.85 -1.80
C VAL A 296 5.98 -7.89 -2.98
N ASN A 297 6.43 -7.32 -4.08
CA ASN A 297 5.70 -7.28 -5.34
C ASN A 297 6.51 -7.91 -6.46
N TRP A 298 5.84 -8.60 -7.37
CA TRP A 298 6.39 -9.02 -8.66
C TRP A 298 5.49 -8.48 -9.76
N TRP A 299 6.06 -7.67 -10.66
CA TRP A 299 5.41 -7.25 -11.90
C TRP A 299 5.85 -8.17 -13.02
N PHE A 300 4.90 -8.81 -13.69
CA PHE A 300 5.17 -9.88 -14.63
C PHE A 300 4.21 -9.88 -15.83
N ARG A 301 4.49 -10.69 -16.83
CA ARG A 301 3.64 -10.84 -18.03
C ARG A 301 3.87 -12.18 -18.76
#